data_65da6fb8f199da37fe9cf4fba6a32a63
#
_entry.id   65da6fb8f199da37fe9cf4fba6a32a63
#
_cell.length_a   1.000
_cell.length_b   1.000
_cell.length_c   1.000
_cell.angle_alpha   90.00
_cell.angle_beta   90.00
_cell.angle_gamma   90.00
#
_symmetry.space_group_name_H-M   'P 1'
#
loop_
_entity.id
_entity.type
_entity.pdbx_description
1 polymer ?
#
loop_
_entity_poly.entity_id
_entity_poly.type
_entity_poly.pdbx_seq_one_letter_code
_entity_poly.pdbx_strand_id
1 'polypeptide(L)'
;MSTAAIETAEPRVRVRFLGDFELTVNGARVERWRAGKARGLFQYLVVHRGQMLTRDRLYESLWPGTDSTAGSSLKVAAHALRRVLDAHPDHPGDSGIRLVYRDFGYVLHVNGLWSDLDRFQELVHTGLRASVARDAPLARTRLRAALDLYGGEFLRGESADWVVEQREYLRALALRALGVLRTDAEAREDSVELIELCMRTLEIDRHHEETYRALMSAHGRRGELACVRRWYELCARRMRDELAVAPGHETQLLLRTLIPAAGRPAAPEAAPSSAPATVRALRSPARRPAATAWGADPRTTPLARPVRRARPDNRAPAALARAAD
;
A
#
# COMPACT_ATOMS: atom_id res chain seq x y z
N MET A 1 40.68 -19.99 -16.70
CA MET A 1 40.34 -18.57 -16.93
C MET A 1 39.57 -18.14 -15.69
N SER A 2 40.21 -17.30 -14.90
CA SER A 2 39.81 -16.88 -13.55
C SER A 2 38.58 -16.00 -13.64
N THR A 3 37.45 -16.46 -13.08
CA THR A 3 36.27 -15.64 -12.87
C THR A 3 36.56 -14.76 -11.66
N ALA A 4 37.07 -13.57 -11.92
CA ALA A 4 37.31 -12.56 -10.90
C ALA A 4 35.98 -12.32 -10.16
N ALA A 5 35.96 -12.67 -8.87
CA ALA A 5 34.97 -12.22 -7.93
C ALA A 5 34.96 -10.69 -7.99
N ILE A 6 33.90 -10.11 -8.49
CA ILE A 6 33.63 -8.69 -8.31
C ILE A 6 33.39 -8.54 -6.83
N GLU A 7 34.45 -8.19 -6.12
CA GLU A 7 34.43 -7.72 -4.75
C GLU A 7 33.51 -6.51 -4.74
N THR A 8 32.25 -6.69 -4.38
CA THR A 8 31.30 -5.60 -4.23
C THR A 8 31.75 -4.79 -3.04
N ALA A 9 32.55 -3.75 -3.29
CA ALA A 9 32.95 -2.80 -2.28
C ALA A 9 31.70 -2.35 -1.52
N GLU A 10 31.75 -2.41 -0.19
CA GLU A 10 30.63 -1.97 0.63
C GLU A 10 30.22 -0.54 0.24
N PRO A 11 28.93 -0.26 0.10
CA PRO A 11 28.48 1.05 -0.31
C PRO A 11 28.90 2.09 0.73
N ARG A 12 29.49 3.19 0.28
CA ARG A 12 29.92 4.29 1.17
C ARG A 12 28.78 4.84 2.01
N VAL A 13 27.61 4.89 1.46
CA VAL A 13 26.40 5.38 2.12
C VAL A 13 25.33 4.30 2.07
N ARG A 14 24.91 3.85 3.23
CA ARG A 14 23.80 2.90 3.35
C ARG A 14 22.66 3.55 4.11
N VAL A 15 21.46 3.56 3.53
CA VAL A 15 20.26 4.10 4.14
C VAL A 15 19.19 3.02 4.20
N ARG A 16 18.57 2.84 5.36
CA ARG A 16 17.41 1.98 5.56
C ARG A 16 16.20 2.83 5.90
N PHE A 17 15.11 2.59 5.18
CA PHE A 17 13.83 3.27 5.32
C PHE A 17 12.70 2.31 5.72
N LEU A 18 12.86 1.02 5.42
CA LEU A 18 11.81 0.00 5.63
C LEU A 18 11.91 -0.56 7.05
N GLY A 19 11.18 0.06 7.95
CA GLY A 19 11.25 -0.14 9.40
C GLY A 19 11.83 1.09 10.10
N ASP A 20 12.75 0.87 11.02
CA ASP A 20 13.45 1.96 11.70
C ASP A 20 14.49 2.59 10.78
N PHE A 21 14.47 3.92 10.74
CA PHE A 21 15.41 4.65 9.89
C PHE A 21 16.85 4.52 10.38
N GLU A 22 17.75 4.09 9.49
CA GLU A 22 19.18 4.01 9.75
C GLU A 22 19.99 4.65 8.63
N LEU A 23 21.03 5.38 9.01
CA LEU A 23 22.05 5.92 8.09
C LEU A 23 23.42 5.40 8.53
N THR A 24 24.15 4.81 7.62
CA THR A 24 25.55 4.42 7.80
C THR A 24 26.40 5.11 6.72
N VAL A 25 27.47 5.76 7.11
CA VAL A 25 28.42 6.43 6.22
C VAL A 25 29.80 5.84 6.47
N ASN A 26 30.45 5.32 5.44
CA ASN A 26 31.75 4.65 5.52
C ASN A 26 31.82 3.61 6.65
N GLY A 27 30.75 2.81 6.83
CA GLY A 27 30.65 1.79 7.88
C GLY A 27 30.23 2.30 9.26
N ALA A 28 30.24 3.61 9.52
CA ALA A 28 29.84 4.19 10.81
C ALA A 28 28.37 4.63 10.82
N ARG A 29 27.63 4.23 11.86
CA ARG A 29 26.21 4.58 12.03
C ARG A 29 26.09 6.02 12.51
N VAL A 30 25.19 6.78 11.89
CA VAL A 30 24.82 8.15 12.29
C VAL A 30 23.71 8.09 13.34
N GLU A 31 24.07 8.24 14.61
CA GLU A 31 23.08 8.11 15.71
C GLU A 31 22.51 9.48 16.13
N ARG A 32 23.30 10.55 16.03
CA ARG A 32 22.94 11.87 16.57
C ARG A 32 22.58 12.87 15.48
N TRP A 33 21.30 13.21 15.43
CA TRP A 33 20.76 14.27 14.60
C TRP A 33 20.61 15.54 15.44
N ARG A 34 21.54 16.50 15.26
CA ARG A 34 21.68 17.69 16.13
C ARG A 34 20.50 18.66 16.11
N ALA A 35 19.55 18.54 15.19
CA ALA A 35 18.33 19.33 15.13
C ALA A 35 17.15 18.43 14.73
N GLY A 36 15.99 18.60 15.35
CA GLY A 36 14.83 17.72 15.15
C GLY A 36 14.39 17.57 13.70
N LYS A 37 14.51 18.63 12.90
CA LYS A 37 14.12 18.57 11.47
C LYS A 37 15.26 18.21 10.51
N ALA A 38 16.52 18.11 10.96
CA ALA A 38 17.64 17.74 10.09
C ALA A 38 17.51 16.31 9.58
N ARG A 39 17.04 15.38 10.42
CA ARG A 39 16.76 13.98 10.05
C ARG A 39 15.66 13.91 8.99
N GLY A 40 14.52 14.56 9.22
CA GLY A 40 13.42 14.59 8.27
C GLY A 40 13.79 15.25 6.95
N LEU A 41 14.59 16.33 6.99
CA LEU A 41 15.13 16.98 5.81
C LEU A 41 16.02 16.01 5.00
N PHE A 42 16.92 15.28 5.67
CA PHE A 42 17.77 14.28 5.01
C PHE A 42 16.93 13.17 4.39
N GLN A 43 15.97 12.60 5.12
CA GLN A 43 15.07 11.55 4.65
C GLN A 43 14.34 11.97 3.38
N TYR A 44 13.75 13.17 3.38
CA TYR A 44 13.04 13.72 2.23
C TYR A 44 13.97 13.96 1.04
N LEU A 45 15.14 14.54 1.29
CA LEU A 45 16.13 14.81 0.25
C LEU A 45 16.72 13.53 -0.37
N VAL A 46 16.93 12.46 0.40
CA VAL A 46 17.42 11.18 -0.14
C VAL A 46 16.40 10.52 -1.05
N VAL A 47 15.12 10.54 -0.66
CA VAL A 47 14.03 10.00 -1.49
C VAL A 47 13.93 10.76 -2.82
N HIS A 48 14.20 12.07 -2.82
CA HIS A 48 14.15 12.94 -4.00
C HIS A 48 15.56 13.33 -4.51
N ARG A 49 16.57 12.52 -4.21
CA ARG A 49 17.96 12.84 -4.58
C ARG A 49 18.14 13.12 -6.07
N GLY A 50 19.04 14.01 -6.39
CA GLY A 50 19.29 14.46 -7.76
C GLY A 50 18.24 15.44 -8.31
N GLN A 51 17.11 15.62 -7.62
CA GLN A 51 16.10 16.60 -7.98
C GLN A 51 16.32 17.90 -7.21
N MET A 52 16.07 19.02 -7.86
CA MET A 52 16.04 20.32 -7.18
C MET A 52 14.69 20.46 -6.45
N LEU A 53 14.76 20.63 -5.13
CA LEU A 53 13.61 20.87 -4.29
C LEU A 53 13.57 22.32 -3.87
N THR A 54 12.52 23.02 -4.28
CA THR A 54 12.33 24.43 -3.92
C THR A 54 12.12 24.59 -2.42
N ARG A 55 12.41 25.79 -1.90
CA ARG A 55 12.19 26.10 -0.49
C ARG A 55 10.72 25.88 -0.10
N ASP A 56 9.79 26.31 -0.93
CA ASP A 56 8.36 26.21 -0.65
C ASP A 56 7.92 24.75 -0.54
N ARG A 57 8.36 23.89 -1.47
CA ARG A 57 8.09 22.43 -1.39
C ARG A 57 8.69 21.80 -0.13
N LEU A 58 9.87 22.20 0.28
CA LEU A 58 10.48 21.71 1.51
C LEU A 58 9.73 22.17 2.77
N TYR A 59 9.23 23.42 2.78
CA TYR A 59 8.39 23.92 3.87
C TYR A 59 7.05 23.19 3.93
N GLU A 60 6.35 23.06 2.81
CA GLU A 60 5.09 22.34 2.72
C GLU A 60 5.21 20.91 3.26
N SER A 61 6.26 20.19 2.86
CA SER A 61 6.47 18.79 3.25
C SER A 61 6.96 18.59 4.68
N LEU A 62 7.80 19.51 5.22
CA LEU A 62 8.48 19.29 6.49
C LEU A 62 7.98 20.19 7.63
N TRP A 63 7.33 21.31 7.31
CA TRP A 63 6.77 22.29 8.26
C TRP A 63 5.37 22.72 7.81
N PRO A 64 4.41 21.78 7.71
CA PRO A 64 3.06 22.11 7.28
C PRO A 64 2.45 23.20 8.20
N GLY A 65 1.77 24.17 7.60
CA GLY A 65 1.16 25.28 8.34
C GLY A 65 2.12 26.38 8.79
N THR A 66 3.42 26.29 8.45
CA THR A 66 4.39 27.34 8.74
C THR A 66 4.66 28.19 7.50
N ASP A 67 4.60 29.51 7.65
CA ASP A 67 4.87 30.41 6.53
C ASP A 67 6.33 30.28 6.06
N SER A 68 6.54 30.02 4.76
CA SER A 68 7.85 29.88 4.14
C SER A 68 8.69 31.17 4.22
N THR A 69 8.04 32.31 4.45
CA THR A 69 8.71 33.63 4.59
C THR A 69 9.52 33.73 5.88
N ALA A 70 9.21 32.96 6.92
CA ALA A 70 9.95 32.92 8.19
C ALA A 70 11.35 32.28 8.11
N GLY A 71 11.76 31.83 6.96
CA GLY A 71 13.09 31.56 6.37
C GLY A 71 14.22 30.94 7.18
N SER A 72 14.19 30.91 8.50
CA SER A 72 15.33 30.46 9.32
C SER A 72 15.36 28.95 9.58
N SER A 73 14.19 28.29 9.75
CA SER A 73 14.10 26.88 10.16
C SER A 73 14.74 25.93 9.16
N LEU A 74 14.51 26.13 7.86
CA LEU A 74 15.13 25.31 6.81
C LEU A 74 16.63 25.53 6.71
N LYS A 75 17.11 26.79 6.85
CA LYS A 75 18.55 27.08 6.88
C LYS A 75 19.23 26.42 8.08
N VAL A 76 18.61 26.49 9.25
CA VAL A 76 19.10 25.83 10.48
C VAL A 76 19.14 24.31 10.28
N ALA A 77 18.09 23.71 9.75
CA ALA A 77 18.05 22.26 9.47
C ALA A 77 19.11 21.86 8.43
N ALA A 78 19.28 22.62 7.36
CA ALA A 78 20.32 22.38 6.34
C ALA A 78 21.74 22.53 6.90
N HIS A 79 21.97 23.52 7.75
CA HIS A 79 23.25 23.68 8.43
C HIS A 79 23.54 22.52 9.39
N ALA A 80 22.55 22.16 10.22
CA ALA A 80 22.67 21.00 11.12
C ALA A 80 22.92 19.70 10.35
N LEU A 81 22.22 19.50 9.23
CA LEU A 81 22.44 18.35 8.34
C LEU A 81 23.88 18.33 7.81
N ARG A 82 24.40 19.43 7.26
CA ARG A 82 25.80 19.49 6.79
C ARG A 82 26.77 19.10 7.90
N ARG A 83 26.59 19.64 9.11
CA ARG A 83 27.44 19.28 10.26
C ARG A 83 27.38 17.81 10.64
N VAL A 84 26.23 17.14 10.48
CA VAL A 84 26.11 15.70 10.71
C VAL A 84 26.87 14.92 9.64
N LEU A 85 26.76 15.35 8.38
CA LEU A 85 27.41 14.69 7.25
C LEU A 85 28.92 14.91 7.20
N ASP A 86 29.39 16.09 7.68
CA ASP A 86 30.81 16.46 7.73
C ASP A 86 31.53 15.94 9.00
N ALA A 87 30.76 15.52 10.03
CA ALA A 87 31.29 15.15 11.35
C ALA A 87 31.86 13.72 11.42
N HIS A 88 32.16 13.09 10.29
CA HIS A 88 32.74 11.74 10.32
C HIS A 88 34.18 11.79 10.86
N PRO A 89 34.50 11.03 11.95
CA PRO A 89 35.79 11.16 12.64
C PRO A 89 36.98 10.77 11.77
N ASP A 90 36.84 9.82 10.85
CA ASP A 90 37.94 9.26 10.08
C ASP A 90 38.12 9.93 8.69
N HIS A 91 37.10 10.63 8.18
CA HIS A 91 37.13 11.26 6.87
C HIS A 91 36.32 12.58 6.86
N PRO A 92 36.80 13.64 7.47
CA PRO A 92 36.13 14.93 7.45
C PRO A 92 35.98 15.43 6.01
N GLY A 93 34.74 15.61 5.56
CA GLY A 93 34.42 16.14 4.23
C GLY A 93 34.27 15.11 3.10
N ASP A 94 34.57 13.82 3.29
CA ASP A 94 34.40 12.77 2.25
C ASP A 94 33.28 11.75 2.62
N SER A 95 32.11 12.25 3.01
CA SER A 95 30.95 11.38 3.26
C SER A 95 30.32 10.81 1.97
N GLY A 96 30.73 11.29 0.80
CA GLY A 96 30.05 11.02 -0.46
C GLY A 96 28.68 11.70 -0.60
N ILE A 97 28.27 12.50 0.39
CA ILE A 97 26.98 13.20 0.42
C ILE A 97 27.22 14.69 0.36
N ARG A 98 26.59 15.36 -0.61
CA ARG A 98 26.72 16.81 -0.79
C ARG A 98 25.37 17.49 -0.88
N LEU A 99 25.07 18.37 0.06
CA LEU A 99 23.89 19.22 0.03
C LEU A 99 24.23 20.58 -0.61
N VAL A 100 23.74 20.81 -1.82
CA VAL A 100 23.97 22.01 -2.60
C VAL A 100 22.72 22.91 -2.54
N TYR A 101 22.95 24.22 -2.30
CA TYR A 101 21.90 25.22 -2.45
C TYR A 101 22.09 25.94 -3.79
N ARG A 102 21.06 25.91 -4.63
CA ARG A 102 21.09 26.49 -5.97
C ARG A 102 19.66 26.86 -6.40
N ASP A 103 19.52 27.97 -7.14
CA ASP A 103 18.26 28.40 -7.76
C ASP A 103 17.05 28.36 -6.78
N PHE A 104 17.26 28.95 -5.57
CA PHE A 104 16.25 29.01 -4.48
C PHE A 104 15.80 27.65 -3.93
N GLY A 105 16.56 26.58 -4.19
CA GLY A 105 16.27 25.23 -3.73
C GLY A 105 17.51 24.49 -3.22
N TYR A 106 17.28 23.24 -2.83
CA TYR A 106 18.33 22.31 -2.39
C TYR A 106 18.34 21.07 -3.29
N VAL A 107 19.55 20.60 -3.59
CA VAL A 107 19.81 19.34 -4.28
C VAL A 107 20.71 18.49 -3.40
N LEU A 108 20.35 17.24 -3.17
CA LEU A 108 21.21 16.27 -2.52
C LEU A 108 21.86 15.37 -3.57
N HIS A 109 23.18 15.38 -3.59
CA HIS A 109 23.99 14.43 -4.35
C HIS A 109 24.55 13.39 -3.40
N VAL A 110 24.42 12.11 -3.75
CA VAL A 110 24.95 11.00 -2.96
C VAL A 110 25.69 10.05 -3.87
N ASN A 111 26.97 9.84 -3.62
CA ASN A 111 27.82 8.92 -4.36
C ASN A 111 27.94 7.60 -3.60
N GLY A 112 27.75 6.46 -4.31
CA GLY A 112 27.86 5.15 -3.70
C GLY A 112 26.74 4.85 -2.69
N LEU A 113 25.52 5.32 -2.97
CA LEU A 113 24.34 5.06 -2.14
C LEU A 113 23.80 3.66 -2.38
N TRP A 114 23.61 2.94 -1.29
CA TRP A 114 22.71 1.79 -1.21
C TRP A 114 21.49 2.17 -0.37
N SER A 115 20.29 1.87 -0.87
CA SER A 115 19.04 2.11 -0.19
C SER A 115 18.18 0.85 -0.26
N ASP A 116 17.66 0.40 0.89
CA ASP A 116 16.69 -0.70 0.95
C ASP A 116 15.40 -0.34 0.18
N LEU A 117 14.99 0.92 0.21
CA LEU A 117 13.84 1.42 -0.54
C LEU A 117 13.99 1.20 -2.06
N ASP A 118 15.12 1.66 -2.63
CA ASP A 118 15.37 1.51 -4.07
C ASP A 118 15.47 0.04 -4.47
N ARG A 119 16.19 -0.73 -3.65
CA ARG A 119 16.39 -2.16 -3.91
C ARG A 119 15.09 -2.95 -3.81
N PHE A 120 14.26 -2.64 -2.82
CA PHE A 120 12.92 -3.21 -2.69
C PHE A 120 12.07 -2.94 -3.95
N GLN A 121 11.98 -1.68 -4.36
CA GLN A 121 11.19 -1.30 -5.53
C GLN A 121 11.70 -1.97 -6.82
N GLU A 122 13.02 -1.97 -7.04
CA GLU A 122 13.65 -2.65 -8.18
C GLU A 122 13.31 -4.14 -8.22
N LEU A 123 13.47 -4.83 -7.09
CA LEU A 123 13.19 -6.25 -6.96
C LEU A 123 11.72 -6.58 -7.18
N VAL A 124 10.79 -5.79 -6.59
CA VAL A 124 9.36 -5.96 -6.81
C VAL A 124 9.01 -5.76 -8.28
N HIS A 125 9.45 -4.66 -8.90
CA HIS A 125 9.15 -4.39 -10.30
C HIS A 125 9.72 -5.46 -11.24
N THR A 126 10.93 -5.95 -10.96
CA THR A 126 11.55 -7.01 -11.76
C THR A 126 10.80 -8.34 -11.56
N GLY A 127 10.44 -8.68 -10.34
CA GLY A 127 9.69 -9.89 -10.04
C GLY A 127 8.29 -9.88 -10.63
N LEU A 128 7.59 -8.74 -10.58
CA LEU A 128 6.27 -8.61 -11.20
C LEU A 128 6.33 -8.71 -12.72
N ARG A 129 7.36 -8.13 -13.36
CA ARG A 129 7.57 -8.31 -14.82
C ARG A 129 7.86 -9.75 -15.18
N ALA A 130 8.68 -10.46 -14.40
CA ALA A 130 8.95 -11.87 -14.58
C ALA A 130 7.67 -12.72 -14.46
N SER A 131 6.80 -12.40 -13.48
CA SER A 131 5.50 -13.06 -13.32
C SER A 131 4.60 -12.88 -14.55
N VAL A 132 4.52 -11.68 -15.11
CA VAL A 132 3.77 -11.40 -16.34
C VAL A 132 4.36 -12.18 -17.54
N ALA A 133 5.70 -12.29 -17.59
CA ALA A 133 6.42 -13.07 -18.61
C ALA A 133 6.35 -14.61 -18.38
N ARG A 134 5.64 -15.05 -17.32
CA ARG A 134 5.52 -16.46 -16.90
C ARG A 134 6.84 -17.12 -16.52
N ASP A 135 7.84 -16.33 -16.13
CA ASP A 135 9.08 -16.81 -15.53
C ASP A 135 8.91 -16.91 -14.01
N ALA A 136 8.22 -17.97 -13.58
CA ALA A 136 7.89 -18.19 -12.18
C ALA A 136 9.15 -18.34 -11.29
N PRO A 137 10.25 -19.01 -11.68
CA PRO A 137 11.46 -19.08 -10.87
C PRO A 137 12.10 -17.71 -10.61
N LEU A 138 12.22 -16.88 -11.65
CA LEU A 138 12.77 -15.53 -11.52
C LEU A 138 11.84 -14.63 -10.68
N ALA A 139 10.53 -14.69 -10.91
CA ALA A 139 9.54 -13.95 -10.15
C ALA A 139 9.65 -14.28 -8.64
N ARG A 140 9.67 -15.56 -8.29
CA ARG A 140 9.82 -16.05 -6.92
C ARG A 140 11.10 -15.54 -6.27
N THR A 141 12.23 -15.70 -6.94
CA THR A 141 13.54 -15.26 -6.42
C THR A 141 13.56 -13.77 -6.14
N ARG A 142 13.05 -12.94 -7.07
CA ARG A 142 13.08 -11.49 -6.94
C ARG A 142 12.09 -10.99 -5.87
N LEU A 143 10.87 -11.54 -5.85
CA LEU A 143 9.86 -11.11 -4.89
C LEU A 143 10.17 -11.54 -3.47
N ARG A 144 10.77 -12.73 -3.25
CA ARG A 144 11.26 -13.12 -1.92
C ARG A 144 12.36 -12.19 -1.44
N ALA A 145 13.37 -11.94 -2.29
CA ALA A 145 14.44 -11.01 -1.95
C ALA A 145 13.92 -9.58 -1.65
N ALA A 146 12.86 -9.13 -2.34
CA ALA A 146 12.20 -7.87 -2.03
C ALA A 146 11.56 -7.90 -0.63
N LEU A 147 10.82 -8.94 -0.33
CA LEU A 147 10.14 -9.07 0.96
C LEU A 147 11.12 -9.22 2.13
N ASP A 148 12.31 -9.79 1.91
CA ASP A 148 13.36 -9.85 2.94
C ASP A 148 13.88 -8.46 3.33
N LEU A 149 13.81 -7.49 2.40
CA LEU A 149 14.12 -6.09 2.68
C LEU A 149 12.98 -5.35 3.39
N TYR A 150 11.72 -5.80 3.22
CA TYR A 150 10.54 -5.16 3.82
C TYR A 150 10.43 -5.52 5.31
N GLY A 151 11.30 -4.94 6.13
CA GLY A 151 11.37 -5.20 7.57
C GLY A 151 10.29 -4.50 8.40
N GLY A 152 9.47 -3.66 7.78
CA GLY A 152 8.39 -2.91 8.41
C GLY A 152 7.93 -1.73 7.57
N GLU A 153 7.04 -0.92 8.14
CA GLU A 153 6.52 0.26 7.47
C GLU A 153 7.63 1.28 7.17
N PHE A 154 7.49 1.95 6.04
CA PHE A 154 8.39 3.03 5.64
C PHE A 154 8.45 4.11 6.73
N LEU A 155 9.66 4.42 7.22
CA LEU A 155 9.92 5.41 8.27
C LEU A 155 8.98 5.25 9.46
N ARG A 156 9.06 4.11 10.13
CA ARG A 156 8.21 3.80 11.29
C ARG A 156 8.22 4.93 12.31
N GLY A 157 7.03 5.35 12.75
CA GLY A 157 6.86 6.41 13.73
C GLY A 157 6.87 7.83 13.18
N GLU A 158 7.19 8.05 11.91
CA GLU A 158 7.06 9.37 11.26
C GLU A 158 5.63 9.55 10.73
N SER A 159 5.07 10.76 10.91
CA SER A 159 3.67 11.06 10.59
C SER A 159 3.47 12.17 9.55
N ALA A 160 4.53 12.64 8.87
CA ALA A 160 4.40 13.64 7.83
C ALA A 160 3.61 13.09 6.62
N ASP A 161 2.80 13.93 5.97
CA ASP A 161 1.90 13.50 4.88
C ASP A 161 2.64 12.77 3.75
N TRP A 162 3.79 13.28 3.32
CA TRP A 162 4.62 12.62 2.31
C TRP A 162 5.12 11.24 2.73
N VAL A 163 5.30 11.00 4.06
CA VAL A 163 5.67 9.68 4.59
C VAL A 163 4.48 8.74 4.52
N VAL A 164 3.28 9.23 4.85
CA VAL A 164 2.05 8.44 4.81
C VAL A 164 1.76 8.00 3.38
N GLU A 165 1.84 8.90 2.40
CA GLU A 165 1.63 8.57 0.98
C GLU A 165 2.64 7.52 0.49
N GLN A 166 3.93 7.71 0.81
CA GLN A 166 4.97 6.76 0.42
C GLN A 166 4.80 5.40 1.11
N ARG A 167 4.37 5.39 2.37
CA ARG A 167 4.09 4.17 3.14
C ARG A 167 2.99 3.34 2.49
N GLU A 168 1.87 3.98 2.13
CA GLU A 168 0.76 3.28 1.47
C GLU A 168 1.16 2.74 0.10
N TYR A 169 1.93 3.48 -0.67
CA TYR A 169 2.47 2.99 -1.94
C TYR A 169 3.35 1.73 -1.76
N LEU A 170 4.28 1.76 -0.82
CA LEU A 170 5.20 0.63 -0.56
C LEU A 170 4.46 -0.57 0.04
N ARG A 171 3.47 -0.32 0.89
CA ARG A 171 2.57 -1.34 1.42
C ARG A 171 1.83 -2.05 0.30
N ALA A 172 1.25 -1.30 -0.64
CA ALA A 172 0.58 -1.88 -1.80
C ALA A 172 1.53 -2.73 -2.66
N LEU A 173 2.80 -2.29 -2.86
CA LEU A 173 3.80 -3.09 -3.55
C LEU A 173 4.13 -4.39 -2.82
N ALA A 174 4.28 -4.37 -1.49
CA ALA A 174 4.55 -5.55 -0.69
C ALA A 174 3.39 -6.55 -0.74
N LEU A 175 2.15 -6.07 -0.61
CA LEU A 175 0.95 -6.91 -0.72
C LEU A 175 0.83 -7.54 -2.11
N ARG A 176 1.15 -6.78 -3.16
CA ARG A 176 1.15 -7.30 -4.53
C ARG A 176 2.20 -8.40 -4.73
N ALA A 177 3.40 -8.22 -4.18
CA ALA A 177 4.46 -9.23 -4.21
C ALA A 177 4.03 -10.52 -3.50
N LEU A 178 3.43 -10.40 -2.30
CA LEU A 178 2.88 -11.52 -1.54
C LEU A 178 1.76 -12.23 -2.30
N GLY A 179 0.88 -11.49 -2.96
CA GLY A 179 -0.20 -12.06 -3.79
C GLY A 179 0.34 -12.96 -4.91
N VAL A 180 1.37 -12.50 -5.63
CA VAL A 180 2.01 -13.30 -6.70
C VAL A 180 2.67 -14.56 -6.14
N LEU A 181 3.41 -14.43 -5.03
CA LEU A 181 4.04 -15.60 -4.39
C LEU A 181 3.02 -16.60 -3.85
N ARG A 182 1.91 -16.11 -3.29
CA ARG A 182 0.81 -16.95 -2.82
C ARG A 182 0.20 -17.76 -3.97
N THR A 183 -0.10 -17.11 -5.11
CA THR A 183 -0.62 -17.81 -6.30
C THR A 183 0.37 -18.85 -6.81
N ASP A 184 1.68 -18.57 -6.79
CA ASP A 184 2.72 -19.53 -7.17
C ASP A 184 2.78 -20.72 -6.18
N ALA A 185 2.70 -20.48 -4.88
CA ALA A 185 2.66 -21.53 -3.86
C ALA A 185 1.39 -22.41 -3.99
N GLU A 186 0.24 -21.81 -4.28
CA GLU A 186 -1.00 -22.53 -4.58
C GLU A 186 -0.86 -23.44 -5.79
N ALA A 187 -0.26 -22.94 -6.88
CA ALA A 187 -0.04 -23.73 -8.11
C ALA A 187 0.92 -24.90 -7.91
N ARG A 188 1.84 -24.80 -6.95
CA ARG A 188 2.78 -25.87 -6.55
C ARG A 188 2.22 -26.79 -5.45
N GLU A 189 1.02 -26.53 -4.96
CA GLU A 189 0.40 -27.22 -3.82
C GLU A 189 1.24 -27.17 -2.53
N ASP A 190 2.11 -26.15 -2.41
CA ASP A 190 2.96 -25.92 -1.24
C ASP A 190 2.16 -25.23 -0.13
N SER A 191 1.45 -26.03 0.65
CA SER A 191 0.59 -25.54 1.73
C SER A 191 1.38 -24.87 2.86
N VAL A 192 2.63 -25.24 3.07
CA VAL A 192 3.46 -24.63 4.13
C VAL A 192 3.82 -23.21 3.75
N GLU A 193 4.42 -23.04 2.59
CA GLU A 193 4.76 -21.71 2.08
C GLU A 193 3.52 -20.82 1.92
N LEU A 194 2.40 -21.38 1.44
CA LEU A 194 1.13 -20.67 1.31
C LEU A 194 0.69 -20.06 2.66
N ILE A 195 0.72 -20.84 3.72
CA ILE A 195 0.32 -20.36 5.07
C ILE A 195 1.29 -19.28 5.56
N GLU A 196 2.60 -19.44 5.39
CA GLU A 196 3.60 -18.44 5.76
C GLU A 196 3.38 -17.10 5.04
N LEU A 197 3.14 -17.14 3.72
CA LEU A 197 2.86 -15.95 2.93
C LEU A 197 1.54 -15.27 3.35
N CYS A 198 0.52 -16.06 3.68
CA CYS A 198 -0.73 -15.56 4.21
C CYS A 198 -0.53 -14.88 5.58
N MET A 199 0.22 -15.48 6.47
CA MET A 199 0.53 -14.87 7.78
C MET A 199 1.24 -13.53 7.61
N ARG A 200 2.26 -13.48 6.75
CA ARG A 200 2.98 -12.24 6.45
C ARG A 200 2.09 -11.17 5.80
N THR A 201 1.13 -11.57 4.97
CA THR A 201 0.12 -10.65 4.43
C THR A 201 -0.72 -10.03 5.55
N LEU A 202 -1.18 -10.84 6.53
CA LEU A 202 -2.00 -10.37 7.65
C LEU A 202 -1.21 -9.54 8.68
N GLU A 203 0.12 -9.62 8.71
CA GLU A 203 0.98 -8.71 9.48
C GLU A 203 1.00 -7.31 8.86
N ILE A 204 0.97 -7.22 7.52
CA ILE A 204 0.97 -5.95 6.78
C ILE A 204 -0.45 -5.39 6.68
N ASP A 205 -1.44 -6.23 6.39
CA ASP A 205 -2.84 -5.88 6.28
C ASP A 205 -3.74 -6.92 6.93
N ARG A 206 -4.14 -6.65 8.18
CA ARG A 206 -5.01 -7.54 8.95
C ARG A 206 -6.43 -7.65 8.42
N HIS A 207 -6.84 -6.74 7.52
CA HIS A 207 -8.16 -6.73 6.91
C HIS A 207 -8.19 -7.35 5.51
N HIS A 208 -7.06 -7.87 5.02
CA HIS A 208 -6.98 -8.47 3.69
C HIS A 208 -7.80 -9.76 3.58
N GLU A 209 -9.07 -9.63 3.28
CA GLU A 209 -10.08 -10.68 3.36
C GLU A 209 -9.79 -11.88 2.46
N GLU A 210 -9.21 -11.64 1.28
CA GLU A 210 -8.79 -12.70 0.36
C GLU A 210 -7.78 -13.66 1.00
N THR A 211 -6.91 -13.15 1.88
CA THR A 211 -5.94 -13.99 2.62
C THR A 211 -6.62 -14.92 3.61
N TYR A 212 -7.68 -14.47 4.29
CA TYR A 212 -8.48 -15.37 5.14
C TYR A 212 -9.12 -16.47 4.32
N ARG A 213 -9.63 -16.15 3.12
CA ARG A 213 -10.17 -17.17 2.21
C ARG A 213 -9.12 -18.19 1.79
N ALA A 214 -7.90 -17.73 1.47
CA ALA A 214 -6.80 -18.62 1.12
C ALA A 214 -6.44 -19.57 2.28
N LEU A 215 -6.36 -19.06 3.52
CA LEU A 215 -6.14 -19.87 4.72
C LEU A 215 -7.26 -20.88 4.95
N MET A 216 -8.52 -20.44 4.86
CA MET A 216 -9.67 -21.31 4.98
C MET A 216 -9.64 -22.43 3.93
N SER A 217 -9.33 -22.11 2.69
CA SER A 217 -9.21 -23.08 1.60
C SER A 217 -8.06 -24.07 1.83
N ALA A 218 -6.90 -23.60 2.26
CA ALA A 218 -5.74 -24.44 2.56
C ALA A 218 -6.06 -25.47 3.67
N HIS A 219 -6.63 -25.00 4.78
CA HIS A 219 -7.04 -25.89 5.89
C HIS A 219 -8.22 -26.78 5.51
N GLY A 220 -9.14 -26.27 4.67
CA GLY A 220 -10.26 -27.07 4.16
C GLY A 220 -9.81 -28.26 3.34
N ARG A 221 -8.84 -28.08 2.43
CA ARG A 221 -8.24 -29.21 1.65
C ARG A 221 -7.60 -30.27 2.52
N ARG A 222 -7.12 -29.89 3.71
CA ARG A 222 -6.53 -30.82 4.70
C ARG A 222 -7.55 -31.45 5.65
N GLY A 223 -8.84 -31.08 5.52
CA GLY A 223 -9.89 -31.55 6.42
C GLY A 223 -9.86 -30.92 7.82
N GLU A 224 -9.09 -29.85 8.01
CA GLU A 224 -8.88 -29.18 9.30
C GLU A 224 -10.01 -28.15 9.56
N LEU A 225 -11.26 -28.64 9.66
CA LEU A 225 -12.46 -27.79 9.72
C LEU A 225 -12.49 -26.84 10.93
N ALA A 226 -11.87 -27.24 12.04
CA ALA A 226 -11.75 -26.37 13.22
C ALA A 226 -10.86 -25.14 12.92
N CYS A 227 -9.81 -25.29 12.09
CA CYS A 227 -8.97 -24.18 11.67
C CYS A 227 -9.73 -23.27 10.71
N VAL A 228 -10.49 -23.83 9.77
CA VAL A 228 -11.37 -23.06 8.86
C VAL A 228 -12.29 -22.14 9.66
N ARG A 229 -12.97 -22.69 10.69
CA ARG A 229 -13.85 -21.89 11.55
C ARG A 229 -13.13 -20.79 12.28
N ARG A 230 -11.98 -21.08 12.87
CA ARG A 230 -11.18 -20.09 13.61
C ARG A 230 -10.72 -18.93 12.71
N TRP A 231 -10.29 -19.20 11.48
CA TRP A 231 -9.89 -18.16 10.53
C TRP A 231 -11.08 -17.28 10.13
N TYR A 232 -12.24 -17.85 9.88
CA TYR A 232 -13.45 -17.08 9.61
C TYR A 232 -13.85 -16.20 10.80
N GLU A 233 -13.87 -16.74 12.02
CA GLU A 233 -14.22 -16.00 13.23
C GLU A 233 -13.26 -14.84 13.50
N LEU A 234 -11.95 -15.03 13.25
CA LEU A 234 -10.95 -13.99 13.36
C LEU A 234 -11.19 -12.87 12.31
N CYS A 235 -11.44 -13.24 11.07
CA CYS A 235 -11.79 -12.31 10.00
C CYS A 235 -13.04 -11.50 10.40
N ALA A 236 -14.12 -12.18 10.75
CA ALA A 236 -15.39 -11.55 11.10
C ALA A 236 -15.29 -10.62 12.31
N ARG A 237 -14.50 -10.97 13.30
CA ARG A 237 -14.22 -10.12 14.46
C ARG A 237 -13.48 -8.85 14.07
N ARG A 238 -12.34 -8.97 13.36
CA ARG A 238 -11.53 -7.82 12.93
C ARG A 238 -12.32 -6.86 12.04
N MET A 239 -13.08 -7.40 11.08
CA MET A 239 -13.88 -6.57 10.19
C MET A 239 -15.01 -5.84 10.94
N ARG A 240 -15.64 -6.48 11.92
CA ARG A 240 -16.69 -5.87 12.73
C ARG A 240 -16.13 -4.81 13.68
N ASP A 241 -15.07 -5.16 14.42
CA ASP A 241 -14.57 -4.34 15.52
C ASP A 241 -13.79 -3.12 15.01
N GLU A 242 -13.10 -3.23 13.87
CA GLU A 242 -12.21 -2.19 13.35
C GLU A 242 -12.82 -1.42 12.17
N LEU A 243 -13.68 -2.05 11.36
CA LEU A 243 -14.27 -1.43 10.16
C LEU A 243 -15.80 -1.31 10.23
N ALA A 244 -16.44 -1.84 11.28
CA ALA A 244 -17.90 -1.88 11.45
C ALA A 244 -18.66 -2.59 10.27
N VAL A 245 -18.01 -3.55 9.59
CA VAL A 245 -18.61 -4.32 8.48
C VAL A 245 -18.57 -5.82 8.76
N ALA A 246 -19.43 -6.56 8.08
CA ALA A 246 -19.37 -8.03 8.06
C ALA A 246 -18.41 -8.52 6.96
N PRO A 247 -17.87 -9.74 7.06
CA PRO A 247 -17.14 -10.37 5.96
C PRO A 247 -17.98 -10.41 4.68
N GLY A 248 -17.32 -10.23 3.55
CA GLY A 248 -17.94 -10.23 2.24
C GLY A 248 -18.62 -11.55 1.91
N HIS A 249 -19.55 -11.52 0.95
CA HIS A 249 -20.36 -12.66 0.56
C HIS A 249 -19.51 -13.89 0.18
N GLU A 250 -18.39 -13.70 -0.53
CA GLU A 250 -17.50 -14.79 -0.94
C GLU A 250 -16.91 -15.55 0.26
N THR A 251 -16.51 -14.84 1.31
CA THR A 251 -15.95 -15.44 2.53
C THR A 251 -17.01 -16.21 3.30
N GLN A 252 -18.22 -15.66 3.37
CA GLN A 252 -19.36 -16.37 3.98
C GLN A 252 -19.77 -17.61 3.20
N LEU A 253 -19.77 -17.52 1.86
CA LEU A 253 -20.07 -18.64 0.98
C LEU A 253 -19.03 -19.75 1.13
N LEU A 254 -17.74 -19.39 1.15
CA LEU A 254 -16.63 -20.32 1.34
C LEU A 254 -16.79 -21.10 2.65
N LEU A 255 -17.12 -20.42 3.75
CA LEU A 255 -17.38 -21.09 5.03
C LEU A 255 -18.48 -22.15 4.91
N ARG A 256 -19.61 -21.79 4.28
CA ARG A 256 -20.75 -22.71 4.10
C ARG A 256 -20.39 -23.90 3.22
N THR A 257 -19.52 -23.70 2.24
CA THR A 257 -19.05 -24.77 1.34
C THR A 257 -18.10 -25.73 2.06
N LEU A 258 -17.17 -25.20 2.85
CA LEU A 258 -16.17 -26.01 3.57
C LEU A 258 -16.74 -26.68 4.83
N ILE A 259 -17.70 -26.04 5.49
CA ILE A 259 -18.36 -26.56 6.69
C ILE A 259 -19.88 -26.56 6.42
N PRO A 260 -20.39 -27.57 5.71
CA PRO A 260 -21.84 -27.72 5.56
C PRO A 260 -22.46 -27.75 6.94
N ALA A 261 -23.58 -27.04 7.14
CA ALA A 261 -24.32 -27.11 8.38
C ALA A 261 -24.65 -28.59 8.63
N ALA A 262 -24.10 -29.15 9.71
CA ALA A 262 -24.40 -30.55 10.07
C ALA A 262 -25.92 -30.72 10.17
N GLY A 263 -26.46 -31.49 9.23
CA GLY A 263 -27.81 -32.05 9.32
C GLY A 263 -28.92 -31.03 9.54
N ARG A 264 -29.34 -30.33 8.50
CA ARG A 264 -30.78 -30.20 8.35
C ARG A 264 -31.25 -31.61 7.97
N PRO A 265 -32.01 -32.34 8.82
CA PRO A 265 -32.57 -33.60 8.36
C PRO A 265 -33.31 -33.32 7.06
N ALA A 266 -33.01 -34.10 6.02
CA ALA A 266 -33.77 -34.05 4.78
C ALA A 266 -35.25 -34.05 5.21
N ALA A 267 -35.99 -33.02 4.80
CA ALA A 267 -37.42 -33.03 4.98
C ALA A 267 -37.88 -34.39 4.47
N PRO A 268 -38.67 -35.16 5.25
CA PRO A 268 -39.10 -36.46 4.80
C PRO A 268 -39.77 -36.26 3.44
N GLU A 269 -39.23 -36.96 2.44
CA GLU A 269 -39.85 -37.06 1.14
C GLU A 269 -41.30 -37.32 1.36
N ALA A 270 -42.16 -36.38 0.97
CA ALA A 270 -43.61 -36.58 1.06
C ALA A 270 -43.93 -37.80 0.24
N ALA A 271 -44.28 -38.88 0.96
CA ALA A 271 -44.78 -40.11 0.35
C ALA A 271 -45.89 -39.74 -0.65
N PRO A 272 -45.98 -40.42 -1.80
CA PRO A 272 -47.01 -40.15 -2.78
C PRO A 272 -48.38 -40.48 -2.18
N SER A 273 -49.14 -39.43 -1.90
CA SER A 273 -50.54 -39.59 -1.50
C SER A 273 -51.34 -40.10 -2.71
N SER A 274 -51.62 -41.37 -2.71
CA SER A 274 -52.65 -41.99 -3.55
C SER A 274 -53.97 -41.27 -3.40
N ALA A 275 -54.49 -40.76 -4.51
CA ALA A 275 -55.90 -40.38 -4.63
C ALA A 275 -56.81 -41.58 -4.45
N PRO A 276 -58.12 -41.44 -4.08
CA PRO A 276 -59.04 -41.14 -5.13
C PRO A 276 -60.32 -40.32 -4.77
N ALA A 277 -60.90 -39.84 -5.86
CA ALA A 277 -62.36 -39.72 -6.15
C ALA A 277 -63.16 -38.53 -5.63
N THR A 278 -63.45 -37.69 -6.61
CA THR A 278 -64.77 -37.19 -7.01
C THR A 278 -65.81 -36.79 -5.96
N VAL A 279 -66.20 -35.53 -5.98
CA VAL A 279 -67.60 -35.06 -6.09
C VAL A 279 -67.64 -33.61 -6.57
N ARG A 280 -67.97 -33.41 -7.80
CA ARG A 280 -69.06 -32.67 -8.42
C ARG A 280 -69.37 -31.26 -7.93
N ALA A 281 -69.31 -30.40 -8.91
CA ALA A 281 -69.74 -29.03 -9.09
C ALA A 281 -70.92 -28.47 -8.29
N LEU A 282 -70.86 -27.20 -7.96
CA LEU A 282 -71.98 -26.24 -8.19
C LEU A 282 -71.48 -24.78 -8.22
N ARG A 283 -71.51 -24.25 -9.41
CA ARG A 283 -71.92 -22.86 -9.85
C ARG A 283 -71.56 -21.64 -9.02
N SER A 284 -70.88 -20.79 -9.74
CA SER A 284 -70.85 -19.31 -9.71
C SER A 284 -72.13 -18.56 -9.32
N PRO A 285 -72.17 -17.23 -9.12
CA PRO A 285 -71.37 -16.21 -9.80
C PRO A 285 -71.01 -14.94 -8.98
N ALA A 286 -70.06 -14.19 -9.54
CA ALA A 286 -70.02 -12.74 -9.66
C ALA A 286 -70.20 -11.82 -8.44
N ARG A 287 -69.17 -11.03 -8.18
CA ARG A 287 -69.23 -9.56 -8.23
C ARG A 287 -67.85 -8.94 -8.17
N ARG A 288 -67.45 -8.27 -9.23
CA ARG A 288 -66.62 -7.05 -9.15
C ARG A 288 -67.57 -5.92 -8.71
N PRO A 289 -67.12 -4.85 -8.04
CA PRO A 289 -66.43 -3.72 -8.68
C PRO A 289 -65.37 -3.12 -7.76
N ALA A 290 -64.55 -2.41 -8.28
CA ALA A 290 -64.30 -1.06 -8.67
C ALA A 290 -62.96 -0.57 -8.18
N ALA A 291 -62.27 -0.01 -9.11
CA ALA A 291 -61.07 0.78 -9.02
C ALA A 291 -61.21 1.98 -8.07
N THR A 292 -60.18 2.26 -7.32
CA THR A 292 -59.87 3.66 -7.03
C THR A 292 -58.39 3.89 -7.25
N ALA A 293 -58.14 4.69 -8.24
CA ALA A 293 -56.86 5.31 -8.53
C ALA A 293 -56.61 6.43 -7.53
N TRP A 294 -55.41 6.53 -7.07
CA TRP A 294 -54.74 7.73 -6.59
C TRP A 294 -53.29 7.45 -6.83
N GLY A 295 -52.57 8.10 -7.68
CA GLY A 295 -52.50 9.48 -8.09
C GLY A 295 -51.35 10.17 -7.43
N ALA A 296 -50.39 10.63 -8.26
CA ALA A 296 -49.35 11.61 -8.02
C ALA A 296 -48.01 11.08 -7.47
N ASP A 297 -47.06 10.88 -8.35
CA ASP A 297 -46.01 11.77 -8.88
C ASP A 297 -44.90 12.15 -7.88
N PRO A 298 -43.73 11.54 -7.96
CA PRO A 298 -42.53 11.95 -7.25
C PRO A 298 -41.77 12.98 -8.07
N ARG A 299 -41.58 14.12 -7.47
CA ARG A 299 -40.78 15.22 -8.02
C ARG A 299 -39.30 14.84 -8.13
N THR A 300 -38.88 14.75 -9.35
CA THR A 300 -37.50 14.85 -9.82
C THR A 300 -36.81 16.08 -9.26
N THR A 301 -35.69 15.86 -8.57
CA THR A 301 -34.70 16.90 -8.28
C THR A 301 -33.51 16.68 -9.21
N PRO A 302 -33.08 17.68 -9.99
CA PRO A 302 -32.03 17.49 -10.97
C PRO A 302 -30.64 17.55 -10.31
N LEU A 303 -29.78 16.62 -10.72
CA LEU A 303 -28.34 16.58 -10.47
C LEU A 303 -27.66 17.86 -10.93
N ALA A 304 -26.97 18.52 -10.04
CA ALA A 304 -26.13 19.66 -10.31
C ALA A 304 -24.99 19.31 -11.27
N ARG A 305 -24.88 20.04 -12.36
CA ARG A 305 -23.75 19.99 -13.31
C ARG A 305 -22.48 20.51 -12.65
N PRO A 306 -21.31 19.95 -12.96
CA PRO A 306 -20.04 20.49 -12.50
C PRO A 306 -19.72 21.80 -13.23
N VAL A 307 -19.38 22.81 -12.45
CA VAL A 307 -18.92 24.12 -12.89
C VAL A 307 -17.60 23.98 -13.63
N ARG A 308 -17.57 24.32 -14.92
CA ARG A 308 -16.37 24.51 -15.72
C ARG A 308 -15.59 25.71 -15.13
N ARG A 309 -14.42 25.47 -14.56
CA ARG A 309 -13.48 26.56 -14.27
C ARG A 309 -12.93 27.12 -15.57
N ALA A 310 -13.11 28.43 -15.74
CA ALA A 310 -12.56 29.22 -16.81
C ALA A 310 -11.02 29.22 -16.76
N ARG A 311 -10.41 29.07 -17.94
CA ARG A 311 -8.99 29.32 -18.16
C ARG A 311 -8.72 30.82 -18.03
N PRO A 312 -7.61 31.24 -17.39
CA PRO A 312 -7.19 32.62 -17.48
C PRO A 312 -6.58 32.90 -18.87
N ASP A 313 -7.07 33.95 -19.49
CA ASP A 313 -6.63 34.51 -20.76
C ASP A 313 -5.18 34.98 -20.64
N ASN A 314 -4.33 34.44 -21.48
CA ASN A 314 -2.91 34.83 -21.59
C ASN A 314 -2.81 35.90 -22.70
N ARG A 315 -3.09 37.18 -22.40
CA ARG A 315 -2.74 38.29 -23.24
C ARG A 315 -1.62 39.09 -22.60
N ALA A 316 -0.47 38.95 -23.20
CA ALA A 316 0.65 39.81 -23.01
C ALA A 316 0.36 41.23 -23.52
N PRO A 317 0.77 42.31 -22.87
CA PRO A 317 0.99 43.59 -23.53
C PRO A 317 2.46 43.73 -23.96
N ALA A 318 2.63 43.90 -25.27
CA ALA A 318 3.86 44.37 -25.87
C ALA A 318 4.00 45.89 -25.65
N ALA A 319 5.25 46.30 -25.66
CA ALA A 319 5.79 47.62 -25.91
C ALA A 319 5.76 48.65 -24.77
N LEU A 320 6.97 48.99 -24.32
CA LEU A 320 7.49 50.35 -24.56
C LEU A 320 9.02 50.36 -24.32
N ALA A 321 9.72 50.51 -25.41
CA ALA A 321 11.11 50.91 -25.46
C ALA A 321 11.22 52.45 -25.31
N ARG A 322 12.36 52.89 -24.76
CA ARG A 322 13.04 54.21 -24.79
C ARG A 322 13.29 54.68 -23.34
N ALA A 323 14.44 55.15 -22.98
CA ALA A 323 15.60 55.74 -23.52
C ALA A 323 16.35 56.37 -22.33
N ALA A 324 17.70 56.47 -22.49
CA ALA A 324 18.61 57.45 -21.93
C ALA A 324 18.90 57.36 -20.39
N ASP A 325 20.02 57.21 -19.99
CA ASP A 325 21.40 57.67 -19.96
C ASP A 325 22.28 56.68 -19.18
#